data_55c8dd97e53eed2245b97ab84cc6bbd3
#
_entry.id   55c8dd97e53eed2245b97ab84cc6bbd3
#
_cell.length_a   1.000
_cell.length_b   1.000
_cell.length_c   1.000
_cell.angle_alpha   90.00
_cell.angle_beta   90.00
_cell.angle_gamma   90.00
#
_symmetry.space_group_name_H-M   'P 1'
#
loop_
_entity.id
_entity.type
_entity.pdbx_description
1 polymer ?
#
loop_
_entity_poly.entity_id
_entity_poly.type
_entity_poly.pdbx_seq_one_letter_code
_entity_poly.pdbx_strand_id
1 'polypeptide(L)'
;VSSATAAPPADPLESVMWEDVAERFFGDAKVVFDDRVKVQVPSIVENQAQVPVTVDARVLPNVQKLIVFADLNPIIPVLKMNPVKAKPYISFRMKVEQGTPLRAAALTDDGVWHVGGLFLDAAGGGCSAPATVRQLADWSDTVGQTQARMWRDIDGTARVRLRLRHP
;
A
#
# COMPACT_ATOMS: atom_id res chain seq x y z
N VAL A 1 -2.38 3.51 -36.37
CA VAL A 1 -2.72 2.19 -35.84
C VAL A 1 -3.06 2.43 -34.37
N SER A 2 -4.37 2.45 -34.05
CA SER A 2 -4.87 2.62 -32.69
C SER A 2 -4.62 1.30 -31.94
N SER A 3 -3.65 1.28 -31.04
CA SER A 3 -3.52 0.16 -30.10
C SER A 3 -4.75 0.19 -29.19
N ALA A 4 -5.59 -0.81 -29.31
CA ALA A 4 -6.69 -0.99 -28.37
C ALA A 4 -6.06 -1.29 -27.00
N THR A 5 -6.18 -0.38 -26.05
CA THR A 5 -5.86 -0.60 -24.67
C THR A 5 -6.70 -1.76 -24.16
N ALA A 6 -6.06 -2.82 -23.71
CA ALA A 6 -6.78 -3.95 -23.14
C ALA A 6 -7.47 -3.49 -21.86
N ALA A 7 -8.79 -3.69 -21.77
CA ALA A 7 -9.52 -3.38 -20.55
C ALA A 7 -8.92 -4.15 -19.36
N PRO A 8 -8.84 -3.52 -18.17
CA PRO A 8 -8.35 -4.20 -16.98
C PRO A 8 -9.25 -5.40 -16.64
N PRO A 9 -8.73 -6.42 -15.96
CA PRO A 9 -9.54 -7.56 -15.55
C PRO A 9 -10.69 -7.14 -14.62
N ALA A 10 -11.78 -7.90 -14.62
CA ALA A 10 -12.91 -7.65 -13.73
C ALA A 10 -12.47 -7.63 -12.26
N ASP A 11 -12.90 -6.62 -11.53
CA ASP A 11 -12.47 -6.40 -10.14
C ASP A 11 -13.21 -7.31 -9.16
N PRO A 12 -12.53 -8.19 -8.41
CA PRO A 12 -13.18 -9.02 -7.40
C PRO A 12 -13.71 -8.22 -6.19
N LEU A 13 -13.29 -6.97 -6.01
CA LEU A 13 -13.75 -6.08 -4.95
C LEU A 13 -14.84 -5.09 -5.42
N GLU A 14 -15.22 -5.17 -6.68
CA GLU A 14 -16.31 -4.37 -7.28
C GLU A 14 -16.19 -2.86 -7.03
N SER A 15 -14.97 -2.34 -7.05
CA SER A 15 -14.72 -0.92 -6.83
C SER A 15 -15.13 -0.07 -8.02
N VAL A 16 -15.90 0.98 -7.77
CA VAL A 16 -16.27 1.96 -8.79
C VAL A 16 -15.08 2.72 -9.37
N MET A 17 -13.93 2.70 -8.65
CA MET A 17 -12.70 3.39 -9.05
C MET A 17 -11.72 2.47 -9.78
N TRP A 18 -12.03 1.18 -9.94
CA TRP A 18 -11.05 0.22 -10.42
C TRP A 18 -10.48 0.55 -11.80
N GLU A 19 -11.33 0.93 -12.75
CA GLU A 19 -10.89 1.26 -14.11
C GLU A 19 -9.91 2.44 -14.12
N ASP A 20 -10.27 3.53 -13.42
CA ASP A 20 -9.43 4.74 -13.31
C ASP A 20 -8.09 4.45 -12.60
N VAL A 21 -8.15 3.64 -11.54
CA VAL A 21 -6.98 3.24 -10.77
C VAL A 21 -6.06 2.34 -11.60
N ALA A 22 -6.64 1.37 -12.32
CA ALA A 22 -5.88 0.46 -13.18
C ALA A 22 -5.18 1.22 -14.31
N GLU A 23 -5.88 2.12 -14.98
CA GLU A 23 -5.29 2.97 -16.03
C GLU A 23 -4.14 3.82 -15.46
N ARG A 24 -4.37 4.47 -14.33
CA ARG A 24 -3.39 5.36 -13.69
C ARG A 24 -2.10 4.67 -13.26
N PHE A 25 -2.19 3.46 -12.71
CA PHE A 25 -1.02 2.77 -12.14
C PHE A 25 -0.39 1.78 -13.09
N PHE A 26 -1.15 1.18 -13.98
CA PHE A 26 -0.68 0.08 -14.81
C PHE A 26 -0.66 0.42 -16.31
N GLY A 27 -1.47 1.39 -16.76
CA GLY A 27 -1.58 1.72 -18.18
C GLY A 27 -1.96 0.48 -19.00
N ASP A 28 -1.20 0.23 -20.06
CA ASP A 28 -1.40 -0.90 -20.97
C ASP A 28 -0.75 -2.21 -20.48
N ALA A 29 -0.13 -2.21 -19.30
CA ALA A 29 0.54 -3.40 -18.79
C ALA A 29 -0.47 -4.50 -18.43
N LYS A 30 -0.05 -5.74 -18.59
CA LYS A 30 -0.86 -6.88 -18.17
C LYS A 30 -1.07 -6.88 -16.65
N VAL A 31 -2.33 -6.99 -16.24
CA VAL A 31 -2.74 -7.05 -14.83
C VAL A 31 -3.44 -8.37 -14.57
N VAL A 32 -3.08 -9.03 -13.47
CA VAL A 32 -3.74 -10.23 -12.98
C VAL A 32 -4.03 -10.11 -11.47
N PHE A 33 -5.19 -10.57 -11.03
CA PHE A 33 -5.43 -10.74 -9.60
C PHE A 33 -4.74 -12.02 -9.13
N ASP A 34 -4.01 -11.91 -8.01
CA ASP A 34 -3.11 -12.97 -7.56
C ASP A 34 -3.05 -13.03 -6.03
N ASP A 35 -3.52 -14.12 -5.47
CA ASP A 35 -3.56 -14.35 -4.02
C ASP A 35 -2.17 -14.48 -3.37
N ARG A 36 -1.12 -14.58 -4.18
CA ARG A 36 0.27 -14.53 -3.71
C ARG A 36 0.70 -13.15 -3.26
N VAL A 37 0.00 -12.10 -3.69
CA VAL A 37 0.14 -10.75 -3.14
C VAL A 37 -0.85 -10.60 -1.99
N LYS A 38 -0.35 -10.68 -0.76
CA LYS A 38 -1.18 -10.67 0.44
C LYS A 38 -1.22 -9.28 1.05
N VAL A 39 -2.42 -8.81 1.34
CA VAL A 39 -2.67 -7.62 2.15
C VAL A 39 -3.33 -8.07 3.44
N GLN A 40 -2.76 -7.68 4.57
CA GLN A 40 -3.25 -8.06 5.89
C GLN A 40 -3.52 -6.80 6.73
N VAL A 41 -4.68 -6.77 7.35
CA VAL A 41 -5.13 -5.74 8.28
C VAL A 41 -5.76 -6.41 9.48
N PRO A 42 -5.91 -5.74 10.65
CA PRO A 42 -6.68 -6.25 11.75
C PRO A 42 -8.13 -6.50 11.36
N SER A 43 -8.75 -7.52 11.93
CA SER A 43 -10.19 -7.81 11.74
C SER A 43 -11.10 -6.68 12.26
N ILE A 44 -10.61 -5.91 13.23
CA ILE A 44 -11.29 -4.75 13.79
C ILE A 44 -10.33 -3.57 13.73
N VAL A 45 -10.76 -2.47 13.10
CA VAL A 45 -10.02 -1.23 13.04
C VAL A 45 -10.43 -0.35 14.23
N GLU A 46 -9.62 -0.38 15.29
CA GLU A 46 -9.86 0.41 16.49
C GLU A 46 -9.54 1.91 16.30
N ASN A 47 -8.54 2.20 15.47
CA ASN A 47 -8.08 3.56 15.23
C ASN A 47 -7.82 3.78 13.73
N GLN A 48 -8.74 4.50 13.08
CA GLN A 48 -8.68 4.83 11.65
C GLN A 48 -7.49 5.73 11.28
N ALA A 49 -6.94 6.47 12.23
CA ALA A 49 -5.78 7.33 12.00
C ALA A 49 -4.46 6.55 11.90
N GLN A 50 -4.43 5.30 12.36
CA GLN A 50 -3.22 4.49 12.44
C GLN A 50 -3.49 3.00 12.19
N VAL A 51 -4.13 2.67 11.09
CA VAL A 51 -4.43 1.29 10.72
C VAL A 51 -3.13 0.56 10.35
N PRO A 52 -2.76 -0.51 11.07
CA PRO A 52 -1.60 -1.31 10.69
C PRO A 52 -1.91 -2.16 9.46
N VAL A 53 -1.03 -2.12 8.49
CA VAL A 53 -1.12 -2.85 7.23
C VAL A 53 0.16 -3.62 7.01
N THR A 54 0.05 -4.87 6.61
CA THR A 54 1.18 -5.69 6.14
C THR A 54 0.93 -6.14 4.71
N VAL A 55 1.92 -5.94 3.85
CA VAL A 55 1.92 -6.42 2.46
C VAL A 55 3.05 -7.41 2.30
N ASP A 56 2.72 -8.57 1.74
CA ASP A 56 3.65 -9.68 1.51
C ASP A 56 3.52 -10.22 0.09
N ALA A 57 4.53 -9.99 -0.73
CA ALA A 57 4.64 -10.52 -2.08
C ALA A 57 5.89 -11.41 -2.26
N ARG A 58 6.47 -11.94 -1.16
CA ARG A 58 7.72 -12.72 -1.17
C ARG A 58 7.66 -14.02 -1.95
N VAL A 59 6.46 -14.55 -2.16
CA VAL A 59 6.22 -15.79 -2.94
C VAL A 59 6.39 -15.54 -4.44
N LEU A 60 6.19 -14.29 -4.89
CA LEU A 60 6.42 -13.92 -6.28
C LEU A 60 7.92 -13.83 -6.58
N PRO A 61 8.37 -14.36 -7.73
CA PRO A 61 9.76 -14.19 -8.15
C PRO A 61 10.01 -12.78 -8.73
N ASN A 62 11.23 -12.29 -8.58
CA ASN A 62 11.74 -11.12 -9.31
C ASN A 62 10.84 -9.87 -9.26
N VAL A 63 10.29 -9.55 -8.10
CA VAL A 63 9.49 -8.35 -7.91
C VAL A 63 10.37 -7.11 -8.06
N GLN A 64 10.05 -6.25 -9.04
CA GLN A 64 10.76 -5.03 -9.36
C GLN A 64 10.17 -3.81 -8.67
N LYS A 65 8.86 -3.83 -8.45
CA LYS A 65 8.14 -2.72 -7.84
C LYS A 65 6.95 -3.25 -7.05
N LEU A 66 6.68 -2.61 -5.93
CA LEU A 66 5.51 -2.84 -5.09
C LEU A 66 4.82 -1.50 -4.87
N ILE A 67 3.54 -1.42 -5.16
CA ILE A 67 2.72 -0.25 -4.87
C ILE A 67 1.54 -0.65 -4.00
N VAL A 68 1.18 0.22 -3.07
CA VAL A 68 0.01 0.07 -2.21
C VAL A 68 -0.89 1.27 -2.40
N PHE A 69 -2.17 1.04 -2.57
CA PHE A 69 -3.15 2.09 -2.80
C PHE A 69 -4.52 1.73 -2.22
N ALA A 70 -5.27 2.77 -1.89
CA ALA A 70 -6.62 2.66 -1.33
C ALA A 70 -7.57 3.44 -2.24
N ASP A 71 -8.49 2.72 -2.89
CA ASP A 71 -9.27 3.23 -4.02
C ASP A 71 -10.11 4.46 -3.69
N LEU A 72 -10.67 4.52 -2.48
CA LEU A 72 -11.60 5.57 -2.06
C LEU A 72 -11.00 6.57 -1.06
N ASN A 73 -9.70 6.46 -0.78
CA ASN A 73 -9.02 7.48 0.03
C ASN A 73 -8.81 8.77 -0.78
N PRO A 74 -8.83 9.95 -0.14
CA PRO A 74 -8.54 11.22 -0.83
C PRO A 74 -7.18 11.23 -1.52
N ILE A 75 -6.20 10.55 -0.95
CA ILE A 75 -4.89 10.29 -1.56
C ILE A 75 -4.81 8.79 -1.82
N ILE A 76 -5.07 8.39 -3.07
CA ILE A 76 -5.13 6.99 -3.48
C ILE A 76 -3.79 6.27 -3.28
N PRO A 77 -2.63 6.78 -3.78
CA PRO A 77 -1.36 6.12 -3.56
C PRO A 77 -0.91 6.25 -2.12
N VAL A 78 -0.68 5.11 -1.46
CA VAL A 78 -0.23 5.02 -0.07
C VAL A 78 1.28 4.87 0.01
N LEU A 79 1.85 3.96 -0.78
CA LEU A 79 3.27 3.61 -0.72
C LEU A 79 3.75 3.08 -2.07
N LYS A 80 5.01 3.40 -2.41
CA LYS A 80 5.74 2.78 -3.52
C LYS A 80 7.09 2.29 -3.00
N MET A 81 7.48 1.09 -3.37
CA MET A 81 8.74 0.46 -2.98
C MET A 81 9.36 -0.25 -4.19
N ASN A 82 10.66 -0.05 -4.39
CA ASN A 82 11.46 -0.82 -5.33
C ASN A 82 12.39 -1.74 -4.52
N PRO A 83 12.08 -3.04 -4.41
CA PRO A 83 12.83 -3.95 -3.54
C PRO A 83 14.12 -4.45 -4.22
N VAL A 84 15.10 -3.56 -4.42
CA VAL A 84 16.36 -3.87 -5.14
C VAL A 84 17.16 -4.98 -4.43
N LYS A 85 17.34 -4.85 -3.11
CA LYS A 85 18.01 -5.85 -2.24
C LYS A 85 17.14 -6.28 -1.07
N ALA A 86 15.96 -5.71 -0.94
CA ALA A 86 15.00 -6.07 0.08
C ALA A 86 14.02 -7.12 -0.44
N LYS A 87 13.45 -7.89 0.47
CA LYS A 87 12.30 -8.73 0.13
C LYS A 87 11.08 -7.83 -0.12
N PRO A 88 10.17 -8.20 -1.04
CA PRO A 88 8.93 -7.44 -1.28
C PRO A 88 7.92 -7.68 -0.14
N TYR A 89 8.27 -7.19 1.03
CA TYR A 89 7.53 -7.30 2.27
C TYR A 89 7.64 -6.00 3.05
N ILE A 90 6.49 -5.44 3.44
CA ILE A 90 6.47 -4.21 4.22
C ILE A 90 5.28 -4.17 5.18
N SER A 91 5.52 -3.69 6.39
CA SER A 91 4.47 -3.34 7.35
C SER A 91 4.55 -1.86 7.66
N PHE A 92 3.41 -1.21 7.65
CA PHE A 92 3.30 0.24 7.90
C PHE A 92 1.97 0.58 8.56
N ARG A 93 1.77 1.84 8.88
CA ARG A 93 0.49 2.36 9.39
C ARG A 93 -0.01 3.45 8.45
N MET A 94 -1.31 3.46 8.21
CA MET A 94 -1.95 4.47 7.37
C MET A 94 -3.22 5.01 8.01
N LYS A 95 -3.60 6.19 7.57
CA LYS A 95 -4.90 6.77 7.88
C LYS A 95 -5.91 6.31 6.84
N VAL A 96 -7.09 5.94 7.30
CA VAL A 96 -8.23 5.56 6.46
C VAL A 96 -9.40 6.46 6.83
N GLU A 97 -10.01 7.11 5.86
CA GLU A 97 -11.11 8.05 6.12
C GLU A 97 -12.49 7.42 5.95
N GLN A 98 -12.57 6.36 5.16
CA GLN A 98 -13.80 5.60 4.92
C GLN A 98 -13.47 4.16 4.54
N GLY A 99 -14.48 3.29 4.54
CA GLY A 99 -14.34 1.93 3.99
C GLY A 99 -13.86 2.00 2.54
N THR A 100 -12.83 1.20 2.21
CA THR A 100 -12.17 1.27 0.91
C THR A 100 -11.52 -0.06 0.53
N PRO A 101 -11.52 -0.43 -0.76
CA PRO A 101 -10.58 -1.42 -1.22
C PRO A 101 -9.15 -0.96 -0.95
N LEU A 102 -8.39 -1.79 -0.25
CA LEU A 102 -6.95 -1.63 -0.01
C LEU A 102 -6.22 -2.68 -0.81
N ARG A 103 -5.33 -2.25 -1.70
CA ARG A 103 -4.66 -3.12 -2.65
C ARG A 103 -3.16 -2.98 -2.59
N ALA A 104 -2.49 -4.06 -2.93
CA ALA A 104 -1.08 -4.06 -3.26
C ALA A 104 -0.90 -4.63 -4.67
N ALA A 105 -0.03 -4.05 -5.44
CA ALA A 105 0.34 -4.53 -6.76
C ALA A 105 1.85 -4.70 -6.86
N ALA A 106 2.27 -5.88 -7.28
CA ALA A 106 3.67 -6.24 -7.48
C ALA A 106 3.96 -6.41 -8.97
N LEU A 107 4.91 -5.65 -9.48
CA LEU A 107 5.42 -5.80 -10.84
C LEU A 107 6.57 -6.80 -10.83
N THR A 108 6.44 -7.85 -11.63
CA THR A 108 7.50 -8.82 -11.88
C THR A 108 8.31 -8.45 -13.12
N ASP A 109 9.49 -9.06 -13.30
CA ASP A 109 10.43 -8.74 -14.36
C ASP A 109 9.90 -9.07 -15.77
N ASP A 110 8.85 -9.90 -15.87
CA ASP A 110 8.12 -10.19 -17.12
C ASP A 110 7.12 -9.09 -17.54
N GLY A 111 7.05 -7.99 -16.77
CA GLY A 111 6.16 -6.86 -17.04
C GLY A 111 4.71 -7.06 -16.60
N VAL A 112 4.42 -8.11 -15.84
CA VAL A 112 3.06 -8.38 -15.33
C VAL A 112 2.86 -7.78 -13.94
N TRP A 113 1.74 -7.09 -13.75
CA TRP A 113 1.28 -6.64 -12.45
C TRP A 113 0.40 -7.69 -11.78
N HIS A 114 0.81 -8.13 -10.63
CA HIS A 114 0.05 -9.04 -9.76
C HIS A 114 -0.62 -8.24 -8.65
N VAL A 115 -1.94 -8.26 -8.60
CA VAL A 115 -2.74 -7.44 -7.67
C VAL A 115 -3.43 -8.32 -6.65
N GLY A 116 -3.20 -8.03 -5.39
CA GLY A 116 -3.94 -8.58 -4.26
C GLY A 116 -4.59 -7.47 -3.46
N GLY A 117 -5.60 -7.79 -2.67
CA GLY A 117 -6.27 -6.79 -1.85
C GLY A 117 -7.44 -7.34 -1.07
N LEU A 118 -8.04 -6.45 -0.29
CA LEU A 118 -9.24 -6.71 0.49
C LEU A 118 -10.06 -5.42 0.63
N PHE A 119 -11.30 -5.55 0.98
CA PHE A 119 -12.08 -4.40 1.42
C PHE A 119 -11.77 -4.12 2.89
N LEU A 120 -11.20 -2.94 3.15
CA LEU A 120 -10.94 -2.47 4.50
C LEU A 120 -12.18 -1.73 5.00
N ASP A 121 -12.89 -2.35 5.92
CA ASP A 121 -14.03 -1.72 6.56
C ASP A 121 -13.57 -0.74 7.63
N ALA A 122 -13.87 0.53 7.42
CA ALA A 122 -13.68 1.59 8.39
C ALA A 122 -15.04 1.88 9.07
N ALA A 123 -15.65 0.86 9.65
CA ALA A 123 -16.95 0.97 10.30
C ALA A 123 -16.88 1.89 11.51
N GLY A 124 -17.59 2.99 11.41
CA GLY A 124 -17.86 3.93 12.46
C GLY A 124 -17.14 5.25 12.25
N GLY A 125 -17.87 6.22 11.71
CA GLY A 125 -17.49 7.61 11.61
C GLY A 125 -17.01 8.19 12.95
N GLY A 126 -15.82 7.78 13.36
CA GLY A 126 -15.05 8.50 14.35
C GLY A 126 -14.60 9.78 13.70
N CYS A 127 -15.00 10.91 14.25
CA CYS A 127 -14.42 12.19 13.92
C CYS A 127 -12.91 12.00 13.79
N SER A 128 -12.37 12.25 12.60
CA SER A 128 -10.93 12.28 12.43
C SER A 128 -10.38 13.35 13.38
N ALA A 129 -9.87 12.91 14.53
CA ALA A 129 -9.15 13.82 15.40
C ALA A 129 -8.07 14.50 14.55
N PRO A 130 -7.97 15.82 14.55
CA PRO A 130 -6.90 16.52 13.86
C PRO A 130 -5.60 15.85 14.25
N ALA A 131 -4.73 15.59 13.27
CA ALA A 131 -3.46 14.95 13.56
C ALA A 131 -2.77 15.72 14.68
N THR A 132 -2.63 15.11 15.84
CA THR A 132 -2.00 15.72 17.03
C THR A 132 -0.59 16.23 16.74
N VAL A 133 0.01 15.74 15.65
CA VAL A 133 1.32 16.19 15.14
C VAL A 133 1.34 17.67 14.76
N ARG A 134 0.23 18.25 14.29
CA ARG A 134 0.16 19.67 13.94
C ARG A 134 0.12 20.59 15.14
N GLN A 135 -0.09 20.05 16.34
CA GLN A 135 -0.12 20.81 17.58
C GLN A 135 1.27 20.95 18.23
N LEU A 136 2.28 20.26 17.71
CA LEU A 136 3.64 20.42 18.17
C LEU A 136 4.25 21.65 17.49
N ALA A 137 4.74 22.60 18.28
CA ALA A 137 5.27 23.88 17.79
C ALA A 137 6.47 23.73 16.84
N ASP A 138 7.13 22.58 16.82
CA ASP A 138 8.35 22.29 16.05
C ASP A 138 8.09 21.34 14.85
N TRP A 139 6.84 21.08 14.51
CA TRP A 139 6.56 20.07 13.49
C TRP A 139 7.08 20.46 12.10
N SER A 140 7.00 21.74 11.74
CA SER A 140 7.50 22.25 10.46
C SER A 140 9.00 22.05 10.28
N ASP A 141 9.75 22.19 11.37
CA ASP A 141 11.22 22.09 11.37
C ASP A 141 11.68 20.63 11.39
N THR A 142 10.77 19.72 11.71
CA THR A 142 11.08 18.29 11.88
C THR A 142 10.43 17.40 10.83
N VAL A 143 9.61 17.96 9.93
CA VAL A 143 9.05 17.22 8.77
C VAL A 143 10.15 16.62 7.91
N GLY A 144 9.98 15.36 7.54
CA GLY A 144 10.95 14.63 6.73
C GLY A 144 12.12 14.02 7.52
N GLN A 145 12.25 14.36 8.81
CA GLN A 145 13.26 13.70 9.64
C GLN A 145 12.98 12.19 9.70
N THR A 146 14.03 11.43 9.41
CA THR A 146 13.96 9.97 9.35
C THR A 146 14.87 9.37 10.41
N GLN A 147 14.33 8.43 11.18
CA GLN A 147 15.09 7.58 12.07
C GLN A 147 15.03 6.16 11.55
N ALA A 148 16.16 5.49 11.45
CA ALA A 148 16.24 4.11 11.03
C ALA A 148 16.90 3.26 12.12
N ARG A 149 16.37 2.06 12.31
CA ARG A 149 17.00 1.01 13.13
C ARG A 149 17.04 -0.27 12.32
N MET A 150 18.19 -0.92 12.31
CA MET A 150 18.38 -2.22 11.67
C MET A 150 18.87 -3.24 12.68
N TRP A 151 18.38 -4.47 12.58
CA TRP A 151 18.87 -5.63 13.33
C TRP A 151 18.77 -6.88 12.47
N ARG A 152 19.47 -7.92 12.87
CA ARG A 152 19.42 -9.23 12.24
C ARG A 152 18.60 -10.18 13.11
N ASP A 153 17.73 -10.92 12.47
CA ASP A 153 17.03 -12.05 13.08
C ASP A 153 17.97 -13.28 13.13
N ILE A 154 17.57 -14.31 13.88
CA ILE A 154 18.36 -15.54 14.08
C ILE A 154 18.64 -16.26 12.75
N ASP A 155 17.75 -16.16 11.78
CA ASP A 155 17.90 -16.73 10.44
C ASP A 155 18.82 -15.91 9.51
N GLY A 156 19.44 -14.85 10.01
CA GLY A 156 20.29 -13.94 9.25
C GLY A 156 19.55 -12.88 8.43
N THR A 157 18.23 -12.87 8.44
CA THR A 157 17.42 -11.84 7.78
C THR A 157 17.64 -10.50 8.46
N ALA A 158 17.94 -9.46 7.68
CA ALA A 158 17.99 -8.09 8.18
C ALA A 158 16.59 -7.49 8.21
N ARG A 159 16.24 -6.90 9.36
CA ARG A 159 15.00 -6.17 9.53
C ARG A 159 15.31 -4.68 9.71
N VAL A 160 14.59 -3.84 8.99
CA VAL A 160 14.74 -2.39 9.07
C VAL A 160 13.42 -1.78 9.55
N ARG A 161 13.49 -0.92 10.56
CA ARG A 161 12.39 -0.06 10.97
C ARG A 161 12.73 1.38 10.63
N LEU A 162 11.85 2.02 9.89
CA LEU A 162 11.91 3.44 9.59
C LEU A 162 10.82 4.17 10.37
N ARG A 163 11.18 5.32 10.93
CA ARG A 163 10.23 6.29 11.46
C ARG A 163 10.44 7.58 10.69
N LEU A 164 9.45 7.95 9.92
CA LEU A 164 9.43 9.20 9.16
C LEU A 164 8.45 10.16 9.81
N ARG A 165 8.89 11.39 10.06
CA ARG A 165 8.00 12.45 10.50
C ARG A 165 7.28 13.03 9.29
N HIS A 166 5.99 12.79 9.21
CA HIS A 166 5.12 13.14 8.09
C HIS A 166 3.94 14.00 8.60
N PRO A 167 3.46 14.99 7.83
CA PRO A 167 2.31 15.82 8.18
C PRO A 167 1.05 15.01 8.44
#